data_4fa9d10fa27ce036119a51d5c07066f9
#
_entry.id   4fa9d10fa27ce036119a51d5c07066f9
#
_cell.length_a   1.000
_cell.length_b   1.000
_cell.length_c   1.000
_cell.angle_alpha   90.00
_cell.angle_beta   90.00
_cell.angle_gamma   90.00
#
_symmetry.space_group_name_H-M   'P 1'
#
loop_
_entity.id
_entity.type
_entity.pdbx_description
1 polymer ?
#
loop_
_entity_poly.entity_id
_entity_poly.type
_entity_poly.pdbx_seq_one_letter_code
_entity_poly.pdbx_strand_id
1 'polypeptide(L)'
;VSRGLGDVYKRQALLEAMQEHTVTVMGESRKLNEPFFVLATQNPIEQDGTYPLPEAQMDRFMFKLVVPNPSLNELMEIVDMTQKTMEEVADAACTGEELLEMRATANQIPVATEVMRYAMYLTSATHPDSECATETAKKYIRVGASPRAGQALISAAKVKALIKGRFNVAYNDINELAYPVLRHRIKMNFEAIAERVTPDNAIEKILEEIAKTAK
;
A
#
# COMPACT_ATOMS: atom_id res chain seq x y z
N VAL A 1 -23.54 21.45 14.17
CA VAL A 1 -23.92 20.08 13.83
C VAL A 1 -23.60 19.81 12.36
N SER A 2 -22.42 19.53 11.93
CA SER A 2 -22.24 18.94 10.58
C SER A 2 -20.79 18.54 10.26
N ARG A 3 -19.99 18.20 11.26
CA ARG A 3 -18.63 17.68 10.97
C ARG A 3 -18.68 16.32 10.24
N GLY A 4 -19.68 15.47 10.50
CA GLY A 4 -19.79 14.14 9.90
C GLY A 4 -20.18 14.11 8.41
N LEU A 5 -21.12 14.95 7.99
CA LEU A 5 -21.58 14.99 6.58
C LEU A 5 -20.49 15.54 5.65
N GLY A 6 -19.79 16.61 6.05
CA GLY A 6 -18.69 17.19 5.28
C GLY A 6 -17.54 16.20 5.05
N ASP A 7 -17.25 15.34 6.02
CA ASP A 7 -16.21 14.33 5.89
C ASP A 7 -16.59 13.19 4.93
N VAL A 8 -17.85 12.79 4.88
CA VAL A 8 -18.33 11.78 3.94
C VAL A 8 -18.22 12.29 2.50
N TYR A 9 -18.65 13.52 2.22
CA TYR A 9 -18.54 14.10 0.88
C TYR A 9 -17.10 14.32 0.44
N LYS A 10 -16.23 14.80 1.33
CA LYS A 10 -14.79 14.95 1.05
C LYS A 10 -14.12 13.61 0.74
N ARG A 11 -14.45 12.57 1.51
CA ARG A 11 -13.95 11.21 1.28
C ARG A 11 -14.44 10.66 -0.05
N GLN A 12 -15.72 10.87 -0.41
CA GLN A 12 -16.27 10.43 -1.67
C GLN A 12 -15.58 11.10 -2.86
N ALA A 13 -15.36 12.42 -2.81
CA ALA A 13 -14.64 13.17 -3.84
C ALA A 13 -13.18 12.69 -3.98
N LEU A 14 -12.51 12.36 -2.87
CA LEU A 14 -11.16 11.80 -2.90
C LEU A 14 -11.13 10.43 -3.57
N LEU A 15 -12.14 9.59 -3.32
CA LEU A 15 -12.25 8.27 -3.94
C LEU A 15 -12.49 8.35 -5.45
N GLU A 16 -13.32 9.30 -5.88
CA GLU A 16 -13.53 9.60 -7.31
C GLU A 16 -12.20 10.03 -7.95
N ALA A 17 -11.49 10.98 -7.30
CA ALA A 17 -10.19 11.44 -7.76
C ALA A 17 -9.17 10.32 -7.92
N MET A 18 -9.12 9.38 -6.96
CA MET A 18 -8.18 8.24 -6.98
C MET A 18 -8.50 7.20 -8.07
N GLN A 19 -9.77 7.06 -8.47
CA GLN A 19 -10.18 6.05 -9.44
C GLN A 19 -10.30 6.57 -10.85
N GLU A 20 -11.01 7.69 -10.99
CA GLU A 20 -11.42 8.24 -12.28
C GLU A 20 -10.46 9.35 -12.75
N HIS A 21 -9.51 9.78 -11.87
CA HIS A 21 -8.67 10.97 -12.12
C HIS A 21 -9.49 12.22 -12.45
N THR A 22 -10.71 12.30 -11.90
CA THR A 22 -11.64 13.39 -12.06
C THR A 22 -12.20 13.83 -10.71
N VAL A 23 -12.65 15.07 -10.65
CA VAL A 23 -13.39 15.61 -9.51
C VAL A 23 -14.65 16.27 -10.02
N THR A 24 -15.80 15.89 -9.45
CA THR A 24 -17.08 16.50 -9.78
C THR A 24 -17.39 17.65 -8.83
N VAL A 25 -17.47 18.87 -9.37
CA VAL A 25 -17.78 20.10 -8.63
C VAL A 25 -19.00 20.75 -9.28
N MET A 26 -20.05 20.96 -8.49
CA MET A 26 -21.31 21.58 -8.96
C MET A 26 -21.92 20.89 -10.21
N GLY A 27 -21.80 19.57 -10.29
CA GLY A 27 -22.32 18.77 -11.42
C GLY A 27 -21.40 18.73 -12.65
N GLU A 28 -20.28 19.44 -12.65
CA GLU A 28 -19.27 19.38 -13.71
C GLU A 28 -18.12 18.47 -13.30
N SER A 29 -17.83 17.45 -14.10
CA SER A 29 -16.65 16.58 -13.93
C SER A 29 -15.42 17.23 -14.55
N ARG A 30 -14.39 17.45 -13.76
CA ARG A 30 -13.11 18.06 -14.15
C ARG A 30 -12.00 17.05 -14.02
N LYS A 31 -11.26 16.86 -15.13
CA LYS A 31 -10.08 15.98 -15.12
C LYS A 31 -8.95 16.59 -14.31
N LEU A 32 -8.31 15.77 -13.48
CA LEU A 32 -7.13 16.16 -12.72
C LEU A 32 -5.89 16.17 -13.62
N ASN A 33 -4.98 17.09 -13.36
CA ASN A 33 -3.69 17.13 -14.04
C ASN A 33 -2.82 15.97 -13.57
N GLU A 34 -2.13 15.33 -14.51
CA GLU A 34 -1.12 14.31 -14.23
C GLU A 34 0.27 14.96 -14.07
N PRO A 35 1.16 14.44 -13.22
CA PRO A 35 0.95 13.28 -12.35
C PRO A 35 0.09 13.64 -11.12
N PHE A 36 -0.90 12.79 -10.83
CA PHE A 36 -1.75 12.90 -9.64
C PHE A 36 -1.36 11.81 -8.62
N PHE A 37 -1.15 12.22 -7.38
CA PHE A 37 -0.72 11.34 -6.31
C PHE A 37 -1.46 11.66 -5.00
N VAL A 38 -1.91 10.63 -4.29
CA VAL A 38 -2.57 10.77 -2.99
C VAL A 38 -1.71 10.18 -1.89
N LEU A 39 -1.32 11.02 -0.95
CA LEU A 39 -0.68 10.63 0.29
C LEU A 39 -1.64 10.90 1.46
N ALA A 40 -1.86 9.90 2.31
CA ALA A 40 -2.69 10.03 3.49
C ALA A 40 -1.95 9.52 4.71
N THR A 41 -2.13 10.19 5.85
CA THR A 41 -1.61 9.75 7.15
C THR A 41 -2.73 9.20 8.00
N GLN A 42 -2.42 8.24 8.85
CA GLN A 42 -3.32 7.66 9.83
C GLN A 42 -2.60 7.62 11.18
N ASN A 43 -3.19 8.29 12.18
CA ASN A 43 -2.69 8.20 13.55
C ASN A 43 -3.42 7.06 14.27
N PRO A 44 -2.75 5.99 14.70
CA PRO A 44 -3.39 4.87 15.37
C PRO A 44 -3.87 5.22 16.80
N ILE A 45 -3.38 6.30 17.40
CA ILE A 45 -3.67 6.70 18.79
C ILE A 45 -4.98 7.49 18.89
N GLU A 46 -5.34 8.24 17.84
CA GLU A 46 -6.54 9.09 17.82
C GLU A 46 -7.76 8.32 17.28
N GLN A 47 -8.17 7.24 17.96
CA GLN A 47 -9.39 6.51 17.56
C GLN A 47 -10.67 7.10 18.15
N ASP A 48 -10.59 7.97 19.17
CA ASP A 48 -11.74 8.59 19.77
C ASP A 48 -12.22 9.78 18.92
N GLY A 49 -13.29 9.55 18.16
CA GLY A 49 -13.99 10.58 17.38
C GLY A 49 -13.68 10.65 15.88
N THR A 50 -12.78 9.83 15.36
CA THR A 50 -12.56 9.69 13.91
C THR A 50 -13.06 8.34 13.41
N TYR A 51 -13.94 8.36 12.39
CA TYR A 51 -14.31 7.12 11.71
C TYR A 51 -13.13 6.62 10.88
N PRO A 52 -12.63 5.39 11.12
CA PRO A 52 -11.59 4.82 10.28
C PRO A 52 -12.05 4.78 8.82
N LEU A 53 -11.10 4.86 7.88
CA LEU A 53 -11.42 4.67 6.47
C LEU A 53 -12.02 3.28 6.29
N PRO A 54 -13.18 3.17 5.60
CA PRO A 54 -13.76 1.88 5.27
C PRO A 54 -12.75 0.98 4.53
N GLU A 55 -12.82 -0.31 4.77
CA GLU A 55 -11.87 -1.29 4.22
C GLU A 55 -11.74 -1.22 2.70
N ALA A 56 -12.87 -1.07 2.01
CA ALA A 56 -12.91 -0.93 0.55
C ALA A 56 -12.21 0.33 0.03
N GLN A 57 -12.05 1.35 0.87
CA GLN A 57 -11.34 2.57 0.54
C GLN A 57 -9.83 2.41 0.77
N MET A 58 -9.43 1.71 1.83
CA MET A 58 -8.02 1.40 2.08
C MET A 58 -7.41 0.52 1.00
N ASP A 59 -8.17 -0.41 0.42
CA ASP A 59 -7.72 -1.30 -0.66
C ASP A 59 -7.25 -0.54 -1.92
N ARG A 60 -7.66 0.72 -2.10
CA ARG A 60 -7.29 1.57 -3.24
C ARG A 60 -5.88 2.18 -3.12
N PHE A 61 -5.35 2.31 -1.90
CA PHE A 61 -3.98 2.75 -1.70
C PHE A 61 -3.00 1.66 -2.12
N MET A 62 -1.96 2.04 -2.87
CA MET A 62 -0.95 1.10 -3.34
C MET A 62 -0.18 0.49 -2.18
N PHE A 63 0.27 1.31 -1.24
CA PHE A 63 1.07 0.93 -0.09
C PHE A 63 0.48 1.43 1.22
N LYS A 64 0.69 0.68 2.28
CA LYS A 64 0.63 1.15 3.66
C LYS A 64 2.02 1.04 4.27
N LEU A 65 2.62 2.19 4.59
CA LEU A 65 3.90 2.26 5.26
C LEU A 65 3.68 2.35 6.77
N VAL A 66 4.56 1.73 7.52
CA VAL A 66 4.62 1.85 8.98
C VAL A 66 5.81 2.74 9.30
N VAL A 67 5.52 3.88 9.94
CA VAL A 67 6.55 4.80 10.43
C VAL A 67 6.80 4.42 11.89
N PRO A 68 8.00 3.92 12.24
CA PRO A 68 8.33 3.60 13.62
C PRO A 68 8.46 4.88 14.46
N ASN A 69 8.39 4.74 15.77
CA ASN A 69 8.73 5.84 16.65
C ASN A 69 10.20 6.22 16.45
N PRO A 70 10.51 7.53 16.44
CA PRO A 70 11.88 7.99 16.28
C PRO A 70 12.76 7.56 17.45
N SER A 71 14.01 7.27 17.17
CA SER A 71 15.05 7.01 18.17
C SER A 71 15.35 8.28 18.97
N LEU A 72 16.07 8.15 20.10
CA LEU A 72 16.47 9.30 20.91
C LEU A 72 17.25 10.36 20.10
N ASN A 73 18.14 9.92 19.22
CA ASN A 73 18.94 10.83 18.40
C ASN A 73 18.07 11.57 17.38
N GLU A 74 17.17 10.87 16.71
CA GLU A 74 16.21 11.49 15.78
C GLU A 74 15.26 12.46 16.50
N LEU A 75 14.82 12.13 17.74
CA LEU A 75 14.05 13.07 18.56
C LEU A 75 14.83 14.35 18.88
N MET A 76 16.13 14.25 19.18
CA MET A 76 16.99 15.42 19.41
C MET A 76 17.12 16.27 18.13
N GLU A 77 17.27 15.63 16.97
CA GLU A 77 17.33 16.32 15.68
C GLU A 77 16.01 17.03 15.36
N ILE A 78 14.87 16.40 15.60
CA ILE A 78 13.54 16.99 15.42
C ILE A 78 13.37 18.24 16.29
N VAL A 79 13.78 18.18 17.56
CA VAL A 79 13.72 19.33 18.46
C VAL A 79 14.65 20.46 17.98
N ASP A 80 15.86 20.14 17.55
CA ASP A 80 16.80 21.14 17.03
C ASP A 80 16.29 21.82 15.75
N MET A 81 15.70 21.05 14.82
CA MET A 81 15.05 21.56 13.61
C MET A 81 13.87 22.48 13.91
N THR A 82 13.04 22.10 14.87
CA THR A 82 11.83 22.91 15.21
C THR A 82 12.17 24.21 15.94
N GLN A 83 13.33 24.30 16.58
CA GLN A 83 13.81 25.52 17.23
C GLN A 83 14.57 26.46 16.27
N LYS A 84 15.06 25.95 15.16
CA LYS A 84 15.65 26.74 14.09
C LYS A 84 14.55 27.32 13.20
N THR A 85 14.44 28.61 13.10
CA THR A 85 13.44 29.36 12.29
C THR A 85 13.70 29.24 10.76
N MET A 86 14.44 28.24 10.31
CA MET A 86 14.71 28.04 8.89
C MET A 86 13.71 27.02 8.31
N GLU A 87 12.81 27.51 7.46
CA GLU A 87 12.09 26.66 6.54
C GLU A 87 13.07 26.16 5.48
N GLU A 88 13.57 24.96 5.64
CA GLU A 88 14.29 24.28 4.54
C GLU A 88 13.26 23.89 3.49
N VAL A 89 13.19 24.64 2.41
CA VAL A 89 12.40 24.28 1.24
C VAL A 89 13.25 23.33 0.41
N ALA A 90 12.79 22.10 0.25
CA ALA A 90 13.47 21.12 -0.60
C ALA A 90 13.41 21.55 -2.07
N ASP A 91 14.53 21.47 -2.76
CA ASP A 91 14.59 21.69 -4.21
C ASP A 91 13.82 20.58 -4.95
N ALA A 92 13.22 20.94 -6.08
CA ALA A 92 12.54 19.97 -6.93
C ALA A 92 13.56 18.99 -7.54
N ALA A 93 13.42 17.69 -7.25
CA ALA A 93 14.30 16.64 -7.76
C ALA A 93 14.02 16.30 -9.25
N CYS A 94 12.77 16.46 -9.70
CA CYS A 94 12.36 16.24 -11.08
C CYS A 94 11.08 17.01 -11.40
N THR A 95 10.78 17.14 -12.68
CA THR A 95 9.51 17.71 -13.18
C THR A 95 8.40 16.66 -13.23
N GLY A 96 7.15 17.12 -13.36
CA GLY A 96 6.01 16.21 -13.55
C GLY A 96 6.12 15.42 -14.88
N GLU A 97 6.65 16.02 -15.94
CA GLU A 97 6.86 15.35 -17.23
C GLU A 97 7.89 14.22 -17.12
N GLU A 98 9.02 14.48 -16.48
CA GLU A 98 10.05 13.46 -16.21
C GLU A 98 9.49 12.30 -15.39
N LEU A 99 8.63 12.58 -14.40
CA LEU A 99 8.00 11.53 -13.60
C LEU A 99 7.05 10.66 -14.45
N LEU A 100 6.33 11.25 -15.40
CA LEU A 100 5.49 10.49 -16.34
C LEU A 100 6.31 9.63 -17.29
N GLU A 101 7.46 10.12 -17.76
CA GLU A 101 8.40 9.35 -18.59
C GLU A 101 9.01 8.18 -17.80
N MET A 102 9.40 8.40 -16.54
CA MET A 102 9.87 7.33 -15.65
C MET A 102 8.79 6.26 -15.45
N ARG A 103 7.52 6.66 -15.26
CA ARG A 103 6.38 5.75 -15.15
C ARG A 103 6.17 4.94 -16.43
N ALA A 104 6.25 5.59 -17.57
CA ALA A 104 6.13 4.93 -18.88
C ALA A 104 7.26 3.89 -19.09
N THR A 105 8.49 4.25 -18.73
CA THR A 105 9.66 3.36 -18.79
C THR A 105 9.49 2.15 -17.86
N ALA A 106 9.07 2.37 -16.62
CA ALA A 106 8.83 1.28 -15.67
C ALA A 106 7.74 0.30 -16.16
N ASN A 107 6.71 0.81 -16.84
CA ASN A 107 5.65 -0.03 -17.39
C ASN A 107 6.14 -0.98 -18.50
N GLN A 108 7.25 -0.66 -19.18
CA GLN A 108 7.85 -1.51 -20.23
C GLN A 108 8.67 -2.67 -19.67
N ILE A 109 8.98 -2.67 -18.36
CA ILE A 109 9.73 -3.76 -17.73
C ILE A 109 8.94 -5.07 -17.88
N PRO A 110 9.51 -6.11 -18.52
CA PRO A 110 8.84 -7.39 -18.69
C PRO A 110 8.74 -8.15 -17.35
N VAL A 111 7.67 -8.91 -17.23
CA VAL A 111 7.43 -9.81 -16.10
C VAL A 111 7.27 -11.21 -16.65
N ALA A 112 8.13 -12.13 -16.26
CA ALA A 112 8.01 -13.53 -16.64
C ALA A 112 6.67 -14.11 -16.13
N THR A 113 6.07 -15.00 -16.92
CA THR A 113 4.77 -15.61 -16.58
C THR A 113 4.80 -16.30 -15.22
N GLU A 114 5.91 -16.93 -14.87
CA GLU A 114 6.12 -17.62 -13.59
C GLU A 114 6.10 -16.62 -12.41
N VAL A 115 6.74 -15.45 -12.58
CA VAL A 115 6.74 -14.40 -11.54
C VAL A 115 5.35 -13.78 -11.39
N MET A 116 4.65 -13.56 -12.50
CA MET A 116 3.26 -13.08 -12.49
C MET A 116 2.36 -14.10 -11.79
N ARG A 117 2.49 -15.38 -12.12
CA ARG A 117 1.75 -16.48 -11.47
C ARG A 117 2.03 -16.52 -9.98
N TYR A 118 3.28 -16.36 -9.57
CA TYR A 118 3.66 -16.29 -8.17
C TYR A 118 2.99 -15.15 -7.42
N ALA A 119 2.95 -13.93 -7.97
CA ALA A 119 2.28 -12.80 -7.35
C ALA A 119 0.76 -13.03 -7.19
N MET A 120 0.12 -13.66 -8.19
CA MET A 120 -1.29 -14.04 -8.11
C MET A 120 -1.51 -15.17 -7.10
N TYR A 121 -0.62 -16.17 -7.08
CA TYR A 121 -0.66 -17.25 -6.11
C TYR A 121 -0.52 -16.71 -4.68
N LEU A 122 0.45 -15.84 -4.42
CA LEU A 122 0.62 -15.18 -3.11
C LEU A 122 -0.66 -14.42 -2.70
N THR A 123 -1.28 -13.69 -3.63
CA THR A 123 -2.54 -12.99 -3.35
C THR A 123 -3.66 -13.98 -3.00
N SER A 124 -3.81 -15.06 -3.76
CA SER A 124 -4.82 -16.10 -3.53
C SER A 124 -4.56 -16.88 -2.23
N ALA A 125 -3.30 -17.10 -1.88
CA ALA A 125 -2.89 -17.80 -0.67
C ALA A 125 -3.24 -17.07 0.63
N THR A 126 -3.58 -15.78 0.55
CA THR A 126 -4.10 -15.01 1.70
C THR A 126 -5.57 -15.28 1.99
N HIS A 127 -6.32 -15.91 1.08
CA HIS A 127 -7.74 -16.20 1.28
C HIS A 127 -7.93 -17.54 2.00
N PRO A 128 -8.61 -17.58 3.15
CA PRO A 128 -8.77 -18.82 3.92
C PRO A 128 -9.57 -19.92 3.17
N ASP A 129 -10.48 -19.51 2.30
CA ASP A 129 -11.36 -20.41 1.53
C ASP A 129 -10.81 -20.78 0.13
N SER A 130 -9.59 -20.31 -0.21
CA SER A 130 -8.96 -20.58 -1.51
C SER A 130 -8.36 -22.00 -1.53
N GLU A 131 -8.34 -22.63 -2.71
CA GLU A 131 -7.57 -23.87 -2.94
C GLU A 131 -6.06 -23.68 -2.67
N CYS A 132 -5.57 -22.45 -2.79
CA CYS A 132 -4.17 -22.08 -2.53
C CYS A 132 -3.95 -21.64 -1.08
N ALA A 133 -4.96 -21.72 -0.21
CA ALA A 133 -4.88 -21.20 1.16
C ALA A 133 -3.75 -21.83 1.96
N THR A 134 -2.90 -21.00 2.55
CA THR A 134 -1.89 -21.44 3.51
C THR A 134 -2.53 -21.77 4.86
N GLU A 135 -1.88 -22.58 5.69
CA GLU A 135 -2.36 -22.88 7.04
C GLU A 135 -2.44 -21.59 7.89
N THR A 136 -1.48 -20.69 7.71
CA THR A 136 -1.52 -19.36 8.33
C THR A 136 -2.76 -18.56 7.91
N ALA A 137 -3.12 -18.58 6.63
CA ALA A 137 -4.31 -17.88 6.15
C ALA A 137 -5.59 -18.46 6.74
N LYS A 138 -5.75 -19.78 6.74
CA LYS A 138 -6.90 -20.48 7.32
C LYS A 138 -7.05 -20.17 8.82
N LYS A 139 -5.93 -20.12 9.55
CA LYS A 139 -5.94 -19.90 10.99
C LYS A 139 -6.17 -18.45 11.40
N TYR A 140 -5.56 -17.49 10.71
CA TYR A 140 -5.46 -16.12 11.20
C TYR A 140 -6.14 -15.06 10.33
N ILE A 141 -6.50 -15.36 9.09
CA ILE A 141 -7.09 -14.37 8.17
C ILE A 141 -8.61 -14.59 8.07
N ARG A 142 -9.35 -13.51 8.25
CA ARG A 142 -10.81 -13.47 8.01
C ARG A 142 -11.13 -13.14 6.55
N VAL A 143 -10.40 -12.19 5.96
CA VAL A 143 -10.58 -11.74 4.58
C VAL A 143 -9.21 -11.58 3.94
N GLY A 144 -8.98 -12.25 2.83
CA GLY A 144 -7.76 -12.16 2.04
C GLY A 144 -7.68 -10.89 1.19
N ALA A 145 -6.55 -10.69 0.54
CA ALA A 145 -6.28 -9.52 -0.26
C ALA A 145 -7.01 -9.56 -1.61
N SER A 146 -7.59 -8.44 -2.03
CA SER A 146 -8.29 -8.32 -3.32
C SER A 146 -7.34 -8.48 -4.52
N PRO A 147 -7.86 -8.68 -5.76
CA PRO A 147 -7.04 -8.71 -6.98
C PRO A 147 -6.18 -7.45 -7.20
N ARG A 148 -6.58 -6.31 -6.60
CA ARG A 148 -5.77 -5.08 -6.61
C ARG A 148 -4.40 -5.28 -5.95
N ALA A 149 -4.29 -6.19 -4.99
CA ALA A 149 -3.00 -6.52 -4.38
C ALA A 149 -2.02 -7.09 -5.41
N GLY A 150 -2.47 -8.04 -6.24
CA GLY A 150 -1.64 -8.60 -7.30
C GLY A 150 -1.22 -7.56 -8.34
N GLN A 151 -2.12 -6.66 -8.73
CA GLN A 151 -1.81 -5.53 -9.61
C GLN A 151 -0.77 -4.60 -8.99
N ALA A 152 -0.93 -4.25 -7.70
CA ALA A 152 0.00 -3.40 -6.98
C ALA A 152 1.39 -4.05 -6.83
N LEU A 153 1.44 -5.36 -6.52
CA LEU A 153 2.69 -6.12 -6.44
C LEU A 153 3.46 -6.06 -7.75
N ILE A 154 2.81 -6.34 -8.88
CA ILE A 154 3.46 -6.35 -10.20
C ILE A 154 3.92 -4.93 -10.59
N SER A 155 3.07 -3.92 -10.42
CA SER A 155 3.41 -2.53 -10.77
C SER A 155 4.60 -2.02 -9.94
N ALA A 156 4.59 -2.26 -8.64
CA ALA A 156 5.67 -1.86 -7.75
C ALA A 156 6.96 -2.65 -8.01
N ALA A 157 6.85 -3.94 -8.33
CA ALA A 157 8.01 -4.79 -8.60
C ALA A 157 8.75 -4.37 -9.89
N LYS A 158 8.06 -3.88 -10.91
CA LYS A 158 8.67 -3.31 -12.11
C LYS A 158 9.55 -2.10 -11.76
N VAL A 159 9.00 -1.17 -10.99
CA VAL A 159 9.75 0.02 -10.52
C VAL A 159 10.93 -0.40 -9.66
N LYS A 160 10.75 -1.35 -8.75
CA LYS A 160 11.81 -1.86 -7.87
C LYS A 160 12.94 -2.53 -8.65
N ALA A 161 12.62 -3.31 -9.67
CA ALA A 161 13.61 -3.92 -10.56
C ALA A 161 14.43 -2.85 -11.27
N LEU A 162 13.77 -1.81 -11.79
CA LEU A 162 14.42 -0.70 -12.49
C LEU A 162 15.35 0.09 -11.55
N ILE A 163 14.92 0.42 -10.35
CA ILE A 163 15.74 1.10 -9.33
C ILE A 163 17.00 0.26 -8.98
N LYS A 164 16.86 -1.08 -8.98
CA LYS A 164 17.99 -2.00 -8.77
C LYS A 164 18.83 -2.24 -10.05
N GLY A 165 18.61 -1.49 -11.12
CA GLY A 165 19.32 -1.60 -12.40
C GLY A 165 19.03 -2.88 -13.19
N ARG A 166 17.87 -3.54 -12.93
CA ARG A 166 17.46 -4.77 -13.61
C ARG A 166 16.31 -4.49 -14.57
N PHE A 167 16.31 -5.19 -15.69
CA PHE A 167 15.29 -5.09 -16.73
C PHE A 167 14.28 -6.25 -16.68
N ASN A 168 14.18 -6.93 -15.55
CA ASN A 168 13.20 -7.99 -15.29
C ASN A 168 12.85 -8.05 -13.81
N VAL A 169 11.62 -8.43 -13.52
CA VAL A 169 11.12 -8.64 -12.15
C VAL A 169 11.56 -10.00 -11.62
N ALA A 170 12.02 -10.05 -10.37
CA ALA A 170 12.38 -11.27 -9.66
C ALA A 170 11.36 -11.61 -8.55
N TYR A 171 11.32 -12.87 -8.12
CA TYR A 171 10.50 -13.34 -6.99
C TYR A 171 10.77 -12.54 -5.71
N ASN A 172 12.04 -12.21 -5.46
CA ASN A 172 12.41 -11.44 -4.28
C ASN A 172 11.83 -10.02 -4.27
N ASP A 173 11.60 -9.41 -5.44
CA ASP A 173 10.94 -8.10 -5.51
C ASP A 173 9.49 -8.19 -5.04
N ILE A 174 8.79 -9.27 -5.40
CA ILE A 174 7.43 -9.54 -4.92
C ILE A 174 7.42 -9.76 -3.41
N ASN A 175 8.34 -10.56 -2.87
CA ASN A 175 8.41 -10.88 -1.44
C ASN A 175 8.66 -9.64 -0.58
N GLU A 176 9.61 -8.78 -0.97
CA GLU A 176 9.90 -7.54 -0.25
C GLU A 176 8.72 -6.56 -0.29
N LEU A 177 7.94 -6.55 -1.38
CA LEU A 177 6.77 -5.69 -1.56
C LEU A 177 5.49 -6.27 -0.94
N ALA A 178 5.49 -7.54 -0.56
CA ALA A 178 4.33 -8.18 0.06
C ALA A 178 3.86 -7.43 1.31
N TYR A 179 4.79 -7.00 2.17
CA TYR A 179 4.45 -6.30 3.41
C TYR A 179 3.70 -4.98 3.18
N PRO A 180 4.25 -3.98 2.48
CA PRO A 180 3.56 -2.71 2.29
C PRO A 180 2.30 -2.83 1.43
N VAL A 181 2.21 -3.84 0.56
CA VAL A 181 1.05 -4.05 -0.32
C VAL A 181 -0.08 -4.81 0.39
N LEU A 182 0.23 -5.84 1.18
CA LEU A 182 -0.79 -6.74 1.74
C LEU A 182 -1.28 -6.33 3.12
N ARG A 183 -0.46 -5.66 3.96
CA ARG A 183 -0.76 -5.42 5.37
C ARG A 183 -2.06 -4.66 5.65
N HIS A 184 -2.54 -3.86 4.70
CA HIS A 184 -3.81 -3.12 4.83
C HIS A 184 -4.96 -3.78 4.07
N ARG A 185 -4.67 -4.81 3.29
CA ARG A 185 -5.64 -5.55 2.48
C ARG A 185 -6.12 -6.84 3.12
N ILE A 186 -5.25 -7.48 3.93
CA ILE A 186 -5.66 -8.65 4.71
C ILE A 186 -6.33 -8.23 6.02
N LYS A 187 -7.35 -8.99 6.43
CA LYS A 187 -8.07 -8.75 7.69
C LYS A 187 -7.88 -9.94 8.61
N MET A 188 -7.33 -9.63 9.77
CA MET A 188 -7.10 -10.63 10.79
C MET A 188 -8.42 -11.07 11.43
N ASN A 189 -8.52 -12.34 11.82
CA ASN A 189 -9.64 -12.87 12.55
C ASN A 189 -9.45 -12.70 14.08
N PHE A 190 -10.42 -13.19 14.85
CA PHE A 190 -10.40 -13.05 16.30
C PHE A 190 -9.26 -13.85 16.96
N GLU A 191 -8.90 -15.01 16.40
CA GLU A 191 -7.81 -15.85 16.90
C GLU A 191 -6.45 -15.13 16.78
N ALA A 192 -6.22 -14.49 15.64
CA ALA A 192 -5.02 -13.67 15.42
C ALA A 192 -4.90 -12.52 16.43
N ILE A 193 -6.03 -11.86 16.76
CA ILE A 193 -6.06 -10.79 17.75
C ILE A 193 -5.73 -11.34 19.14
N ALA A 194 -6.31 -12.48 19.51
CA ALA A 194 -6.06 -13.13 20.79
C ALA A 194 -4.61 -13.58 20.96
N GLU A 195 -4.00 -14.11 19.90
CA GLU A 195 -2.59 -14.53 19.87
C GLU A 195 -1.61 -13.38 19.54
N ARG A 196 -2.11 -12.15 19.37
CA ARG A 196 -1.32 -10.94 19.01
C ARG A 196 -0.52 -11.08 17.72
N VAL A 197 -1.06 -11.81 16.75
CA VAL A 197 -0.46 -11.97 15.43
C VAL A 197 -0.76 -10.73 14.60
N THR A 198 0.28 -10.02 14.19
CA THR A 198 0.14 -8.84 13.33
C THR A 198 -0.04 -9.24 11.86
N PRO A 199 -0.59 -8.36 11.00
CA PRO A 199 -0.62 -8.62 9.57
C PRO A 199 0.76 -8.95 8.98
N ASP A 200 1.82 -8.26 9.42
CA ASP A 200 3.18 -8.51 8.95
C ASP A 200 3.69 -9.89 9.34
N ASN A 201 3.42 -10.35 10.58
CA ASN A 201 3.76 -11.72 11.00
C ASN A 201 3.01 -12.79 10.19
N ALA A 202 1.75 -12.52 9.83
CA ALA A 202 0.98 -13.43 9.00
C ALA A 202 1.54 -13.48 7.57
N ILE A 203 1.91 -12.35 6.99
CA ILE A 203 2.53 -12.26 5.66
C ILE A 203 3.86 -13.04 5.64
N GLU A 204 4.70 -12.84 6.65
CA GLU A 204 5.98 -13.54 6.79
C GLU A 204 5.79 -15.07 6.77
N LYS A 205 4.89 -15.59 7.60
CA LYS A 205 4.58 -17.03 7.65
C LYS A 205 4.02 -17.54 6.33
N ILE A 206 3.14 -16.79 5.67
CA ILE A 206 2.60 -17.15 4.35
C ILE A 206 3.73 -17.28 3.32
N LEU A 207 4.66 -16.32 3.29
CA LEU A 207 5.81 -16.37 2.38
C LEU A 207 6.70 -17.59 2.66
N GLU A 208 6.93 -17.94 3.94
CA GLU A 208 7.68 -19.13 4.33
C GLU A 208 6.98 -20.43 3.92
N GLU A 209 5.66 -20.53 4.08
CA GLU A 209 4.87 -21.69 3.68
C GLU A 209 4.92 -21.89 2.17
N ILE A 210 4.75 -20.81 1.39
CA ILE A 210 4.85 -20.85 -0.08
C ILE A 210 6.25 -21.30 -0.52
N ALA A 211 7.31 -20.78 0.13
CA ALA A 211 8.68 -21.18 -0.20
C ALA A 211 8.99 -22.66 0.10
N LYS A 212 8.31 -23.26 1.08
CA LYS A 212 8.42 -24.70 1.38
C LYS A 212 7.67 -25.57 0.36
N THR A 213 6.55 -25.08 -0.17
CA THR A 213 5.73 -25.83 -1.15
C THR A 213 6.34 -25.79 -2.56
N ALA A 214 7.18 -24.80 -2.86
CA ALA A 214 7.86 -24.64 -4.15
C ALA A 214 9.15 -25.48 -4.32
N LYS A 215 9.52 -26.26 -3.30
CA LYS A 215 10.63 -27.24 -3.34
C LYS A 215 10.11 -28.63 -3.69
#